data_88e07b1fe526545b444244b67c661661
#
_entry.id   88e07b1fe526545b444244b67c661661
#
_cell.length_a   1.000
_cell.length_b   1.000
_cell.length_c   1.000
_cell.angle_alpha   90.00
_cell.angle_beta   90.00
_cell.angle_gamma   90.00
#
_symmetry.space_group_name_H-M   'P 1'
#
loop_
_entity.id
_entity.type
_entity.pdbx_description
1 polymer ?
#
loop_
_entity_poly.entity_id
_entity_poly.type
_entity_poly.pdbx_seq_one_letter_code
_entity_poly.pdbx_strand_id
1 'polypeptide(L)'
;DYGLKIECGDKVGKTIIFARNHKHAEEIVETFNQDYPYLGGEFCQVIDNQIKFHDNLIDKFKNPHKDPQIAVSVDMLDTGIDVPECLNLVFFKPVYSYAKFWQMIGRGTRKCDGLIDGDDKKYFVIIDACRNFDFFEENPHGLDGKLQISLEHRTFVIRAKLLKALTGNGNFDSKEYCDETVKALTGKVREINQETFMAKTHLGAIRKYSDENIFTELTDEIIE
;
A
#
# COMPACT_ATOMS: atom_id res chain seq x y z
N ASP A 1 8.87 -17.88 5.53
CA ASP A 1 10.19 -18.28 6.01
C ASP A 1 10.92 -17.18 6.80
N TYR A 2 10.51 -15.91 6.68
CA TYR A 2 11.18 -14.77 7.34
C TYR A 2 10.51 -14.32 8.65
N GLY A 3 9.27 -14.74 8.91
CA GLY A 3 8.54 -14.34 10.11
C GLY A 3 8.98 -15.10 11.36
N LEU A 4 8.83 -14.44 12.52
CA LEU A 4 9.01 -15.11 13.82
C LEU A 4 7.94 -16.18 14.03
N LYS A 5 8.35 -17.25 14.67
CA LYS A 5 7.52 -18.41 14.96
C LYS A 5 7.38 -18.64 16.47
N ILE A 6 6.36 -19.36 16.84
CA ILE A 6 6.05 -19.88 18.19
C ILE A 6 5.97 -21.40 18.11
N GLU A 7 5.70 -22.07 19.23
CA GLU A 7 5.53 -23.53 19.30
C GLU A 7 6.76 -24.27 18.73
N CYS A 8 7.95 -23.95 19.26
CA CYS A 8 9.24 -24.51 18.84
C CYS A 8 9.55 -24.34 17.34
N GLY A 9 8.97 -23.33 16.71
CA GLY A 9 9.19 -23.03 15.29
C GLY A 9 8.17 -23.65 14.34
N ASP A 10 7.17 -24.34 14.86
CA ASP A 10 6.18 -25.04 14.02
C ASP A 10 5.06 -24.12 13.53
N LYS A 11 4.74 -23.07 14.29
CA LYS A 11 3.65 -22.14 13.97
C LYS A 11 4.16 -20.71 13.78
N VAL A 12 3.73 -20.03 12.72
CA VAL A 12 4.05 -18.60 12.54
C VAL A 12 3.39 -17.80 13.66
N GLY A 13 4.12 -16.85 14.24
CA GLY A 13 3.58 -15.94 15.25
C GLY A 13 2.51 -15.01 14.69
N LYS A 14 1.70 -14.41 15.57
CA LYS A 14 0.66 -13.47 15.15
C LYS A 14 1.23 -12.45 14.19
N THR A 15 0.60 -12.34 13.03
CA THR A 15 1.07 -11.53 11.90
C THR A 15 -0.03 -10.57 11.47
N ILE A 16 0.31 -9.29 11.33
CA ILE A 16 -0.57 -8.29 10.73
C ILE A 16 -0.03 -7.95 9.34
N ILE A 17 -0.85 -8.12 8.31
CA ILE A 17 -0.58 -7.69 6.94
C ILE A 17 -1.40 -6.43 6.66
N PHE A 18 -0.73 -5.32 6.37
CA PHE A 18 -1.38 -4.05 6.04
C PHE A 18 -1.67 -3.98 4.54
N ALA A 19 -2.95 -4.08 4.17
CA ALA A 19 -3.41 -4.01 2.80
C ALA A 19 -3.86 -2.58 2.42
N ARG A 20 -3.91 -2.30 1.10
CA ARG A 20 -4.27 -0.99 0.56
C ARG A 20 -5.76 -0.68 0.74
N ASN A 21 -6.62 -1.65 0.44
CA ASN A 21 -8.06 -1.56 0.51
C ASN A 21 -8.66 -2.96 0.75
N HIS A 22 -9.98 -3.02 0.95
CA HIS A 22 -10.69 -4.26 1.25
C HIS A 22 -10.49 -5.34 0.17
N LYS A 23 -10.65 -4.98 -1.10
CA LYS A 23 -10.44 -5.91 -2.22
C LYS A 23 -9.04 -6.50 -2.23
N HIS A 24 -8.02 -5.69 -2.01
CA HIS A 24 -6.63 -6.17 -1.90
C HIS A 24 -6.44 -7.09 -0.70
N ALA A 25 -7.13 -6.83 0.42
CA ALA A 25 -7.08 -7.71 1.58
C ALA A 25 -7.73 -9.08 1.29
N GLU A 26 -8.86 -9.10 0.59
CA GLU A 26 -9.51 -10.33 0.14
C GLU A 26 -8.62 -11.12 -0.83
N GLU A 27 -8.01 -10.46 -1.82
CA GLU A 27 -7.07 -11.08 -2.77
C GLU A 27 -5.87 -11.73 -2.07
N ILE A 28 -5.31 -11.09 -1.03
CA ILE A 28 -4.22 -11.66 -0.23
C ILE A 28 -4.69 -12.92 0.49
N VAL A 29 -5.86 -12.88 1.15
CA VAL A 29 -6.40 -14.03 1.89
C VAL A 29 -6.74 -15.17 0.94
N GLU A 30 -7.36 -14.89 -0.20
CA GLU A 30 -7.71 -15.88 -1.22
C GLU A 30 -6.45 -16.58 -1.76
N THR A 31 -5.43 -15.80 -2.15
CA THR A 31 -4.15 -16.34 -2.62
C THR A 31 -3.49 -17.19 -1.56
N PHE A 32 -3.46 -16.73 -0.30
CA PHE A 32 -2.90 -17.50 0.81
C PHE A 32 -3.61 -18.84 0.99
N ASN A 33 -4.94 -18.86 0.97
CA ASN A 33 -5.73 -20.07 1.16
C ASN A 33 -5.61 -21.05 -0.03
N GLN A 34 -5.37 -20.53 -1.25
CA GLN A 34 -5.07 -21.36 -2.43
C GLN A 34 -3.69 -22.01 -2.32
N ASP A 35 -2.68 -21.27 -1.86
CA ASP A 35 -1.30 -21.77 -1.74
C ASP A 35 -1.12 -22.70 -0.54
N TYR A 36 -1.89 -22.48 0.55
CA TYR A 36 -1.79 -23.23 1.81
C TYR A 36 -3.14 -23.84 2.26
N PRO A 37 -3.80 -24.64 1.42
CA PRO A 37 -5.14 -25.18 1.72
C PRO A 37 -5.18 -26.07 2.97
N TYR A 38 -4.05 -26.66 3.35
CA TYR A 38 -3.94 -27.51 4.55
C TYR A 38 -4.00 -26.74 5.87
N LEU A 39 -3.82 -25.42 5.87
CA LEU A 39 -3.95 -24.59 7.07
C LEU A 39 -5.43 -24.24 7.38
N GLY A 40 -6.33 -24.50 6.45
CA GLY A 40 -7.74 -24.14 6.57
C GLY A 40 -8.00 -22.64 6.43
N GLY A 41 -9.19 -22.28 6.02
CA GLY A 41 -9.55 -20.87 5.73
C GLY A 41 -9.64 -19.94 6.94
N GLU A 42 -9.51 -20.45 8.17
CA GLU A 42 -9.53 -19.64 9.38
C GLU A 42 -8.16 -19.10 9.78
N PHE A 43 -7.08 -19.66 9.24
CA PHE A 43 -5.70 -19.32 9.60
C PHE A 43 -5.31 -17.89 9.15
N CYS A 44 -5.73 -17.49 7.95
CA CYS A 44 -5.52 -16.15 7.40
C CYS A 44 -6.86 -15.51 7.07
N GLN A 45 -7.19 -14.40 7.71
CA GLN A 45 -8.48 -13.74 7.55
C GLN A 45 -8.35 -12.22 7.42
N VAL A 46 -9.32 -11.61 6.71
CA VAL A 46 -9.47 -10.16 6.68
C VAL A 46 -10.07 -9.69 8.00
N ILE A 47 -9.46 -8.67 8.61
CA ILE A 47 -10.00 -7.97 9.77
C ILE A 47 -10.10 -6.49 9.44
N ASP A 48 -11.29 -6.04 9.05
CA ASP A 48 -11.59 -4.64 8.79
C ASP A 48 -13.02 -4.26 9.20
N ASN A 49 -13.35 -2.98 9.10
CA ASN A 49 -14.66 -2.43 9.50
C ASN A 49 -15.84 -2.91 8.64
N GLN A 50 -15.60 -3.53 7.49
CA GLN A 50 -16.65 -4.00 6.57
C GLN A 50 -17.13 -5.39 6.93
N ILE A 51 -16.39 -6.12 7.76
CA ILE A 51 -16.71 -7.50 8.15
C ILE A 51 -17.65 -7.49 9.35
N LYS A 52 -18.78 -8.18 9.21
CA LYS A 52 -19.70 -8.44 10.33
C LYS A 52 -19.00 -9.33 11.36
N PHE A 53 -19.14 -8.99 12.66
CA PHE A 53 -18.53 -9.73 13.79
C PHE A 53 -16.99 -9.60 13.87
N HIS A 54 -16.42 -8.53 13.33
CA HIS A 54 -14.98 -8.25 13.42
C HIS A 54 -14.46 -8.25 14.87
N ASP A 55 -15.26 -7.85 15.86
CA ASP A 55 -14.89 -7.88 17.29
C ASP A 55 -14.53 -9.31 17.76
N ASN A 56 -15.30 -10.31 17.36
CA ASN A 56 -15.02 -11.71 17.68
C ASN A 56 -13.70 -12.19 17.03
N LEU A 57 -13.41 -11.73 15.81
CA LEU A 57 -12.15 -12.07 15.12
C LEU A 57 -10.95 -11.40 15.81
N ILE A 58 -11.12 -10.17 16.26
CA ILE A 58 -10.09 -9.46 17.02
C ILE A 58 -9.81 -10.17 18.34
N ASP A 59 -10.84 -10.59 19.08
CA ASP A 59 -10.65 -11.31 20.34
C ASP A 59 -10.00 -12.68 20.13
N LYS A 60 -10.33 -13.38 19.05
CA LYS A 60 -9.60 -14.59 18.65
C LYS A 60 -8.16 -14.28 18.29
N PHE A 61 -7.91 -13.20 17.53
CA PHE A 61 -6.58 -12.79 17.10
C PHE A 61 -5.67 -12.40 18.27
N LYS A 62 -6.20 -11.87 19.37
CA LYS A 62 -5.44 -11.59 20.59
C LYS A 62 -4.96 -12.85 21.32
N ASN A 63 -5.50 -14.02 21.01
CA ASN A 63 -5.06 -15.26 21.63
C ASN A 63 -3.97 -15.92 20.76
N PRO A 64 -2.74 -16.11 21.26
CA PRO A 64 -1.62 -16.62 20.46
C PRO A 64 -1.86 -18.03 19.89
N HIS A 65 -2.70 -18.83 20.56
CA HIS A 65 -2.97 -20.22 20.16
C HIS A 65 -4.22 -20.41 19.30
N LYS A 66 -5.04 -19.37 19.08
CA LYS A 66 -6.27 -19.43 18.28
C LYS A 66 -6.08 -18.77 16.91
N ASP A 67 -6.79 -19.28 15.91
CA ASP A 67 -6.88 -18.63 14.60
C ASP A 67 -7.86 -17.43 14.66
N PRO A 68 -7.66 -16.41 13.82
CA PRO A 68 -6.64 -16.36 12.78
C PRO A 68 -5.22 -16.12 13.32
N GLN A 69 -4.24 -16.74 12.66
CA GLN A 69 -2.83 -16.48 12.95
C GLN A 69 -2.31 -15.29 12.15
N ILE A 70 -2.89 -15.09 10.97
CA ILE A 70 -2.59 -13.96 10.08
C ILE A 70 -3.84 -13.09 9.93
N ALA A 71 -3.75 -11.83 10.30
CA ALA A 71 -4.78 -10.82 10.12
C ALA A 71 -4.39 -9.89 8.95
N VAL A 72 -5.20 -9.84 7.90
CA VAL A 72 -5.03 -8.88 6.81
C VAL A 72 -5.95 -7.70 7.07
N SER A 73 -5.39 -6.52 7.30
CA SER A 73 -6.13 -5.33 7.69
C SER A 73 -5.89 -4.15 6.76
N VAL A 74 -6.91 -3.32 6.58
CA VAL A 74 -6.79 -2.09 5.78
C VAL A 74 -6.37 -0.92 6.67
N ASP A 75 -7.20 -0.48 7.59
CA ASP A 75 -6.95 0.65 8.48
C ASP A 75 -7.33 0.34 9.95
N MET A 76 -8.06 -0.75 10.19
CA MET A 76 -8.62 -1.05 11.51
C MET A 76 -7.56 -1.42 12.54
N LEU A 77 -6.57 -2.22 12.16
CA LEU A 77 -5.45 -2.59 13.03
C LEU A 77 -4.33 -1.53 13.04
N ASP A 78 -4.45 -0.47 12.24
CA ASP A 78 -3.53 0.67 12.25
C ASP A 78 -3.71 1.49 13.54
N THR A 79 -4.96 1.56 14.07
CA THR A 79 -5.35 2.38 15.22
C THR A 79 -6.21 1.59 16.23
N GLY A 80 -6.07 1.89 17.51
CA GLY A 80 -7.04 1.53 18.56
C GLY A 80 -7.04 0.09 19.09
N ILE A 81 -6.56 -0.91 18.36
CA ILE A 81 -6.57 -2.31 18.80
C ILE A 81 -5.21 -2.69 19.38
N ASP A 82 -5.19 -3.21 20.59
CA ASP A 82 -3.99 -3.67 21.26
C ASP A 82 -3.84 -5.19 21.11
N VAL A 83 -2.75 -5.63 20.48
CA VAL A 83 -2.39 -7.03 20.26
C VAL A 83 -0.93 -7.22 20.64
N PRO A 84 -0.60 -7.38 21.93
CA PRO A 84 0.76 -7.59 22.40
C PRO A 84 1.44 -8.81 21.77
N GLU A 85 0.64 -9.81 21.40
CA GLU A 85 1.08 -11.08 20.79
C GLU A 85 1.58 -10.94 19.35
N CYS A 86 1.42 -9.77 18.72
CA CYS A 86 1.85 -9.53 17.36
C CYS A 86 3.39 -9.61 17.24
N LEU A 87 3.87 -10.59 16.48
CA LEU A 87 5.29 -10.82 16.24
C LEU A 87 5.79 -10.37 14.87
N ASN A 88 4.89 -10.30 13.89
CA ASN A 88 5.25 -9.98 12.52
C ASN A 88 4.34 -8.88 11.96
N LEU A 89 4.94 -7.91 11.33
CA LEU A 89 4.24 -6.87 10.57
C LEU A 89 4.65 -6.94 9.11
N VAL A 90 3.68 -6.94 8.20
CA VAL A 90 3.92 -6.97 6.75
C VAL A 90 3.29 -5.74 6.12
N PHE A 91 4.11 -4.89 5.55
CA PHE A 91 3.65 -3.72 4.80
C PHE A 91 3.42 -4.10 3.33
N PHE A 92 2.17 -4.32 2.97
CA PHE A 92 1.71 -4.61 1.61
C PHE A 92 0.98 -3.41 0.99
N LYS A 93 1.19 -2.24 1.56
CA LYS A 93 0.76 -0.94 1.03
C LYS A 93 1.84 0.11 1.21
N PRO A 94 1.97 1.08 0.29
CA PRO A 94 2.79 2.26 0.52
C PRO A 94 2.14 3.13 1.61
N VAL A 95 2.96 3.68 2.49
CA VAL A 95 2.55 4.60 3.57
C VAL A 95 3.30 5.90 3.39
N TYR A 96 2.58 7.01 3.34
CA TYR A 96 3.16 8.35 3.12
C TYR A 96 3.04 9.25 4.34
N SER A 97 2.15 8.93 5.29
CA SER A 97 2.01 9.65 6.54
C SER A 97 2.99 9.11 7.58
N TYR A 98 3.84 9.99 8.10
CA TYR A 98 4.80 9.66 9.16
C TYR A 98 4.11 9.14 10.42
N ALA A 99 3.05 9.83 10.86
CA ALA A 99 2.29 9.42 12.04
C ALA A 99 1.68 8.01 11.86
N LYS A 100 1.08 7.74 10.70
CA LYS A 100 0.48 6.45 10.36
C LYS A 100 1.53 5.33 10.31
N PHE A 101 2.68 5.58 9.71
CA PHE A 101 3.78 4.62 9.63
C PHE A 101 4.24 4.17 11.01
N TRP A 102 4.49 5.13 11.92
CA TRP A 102 4.91 4.83 13.28
C TRP A 102 3.82 4.19 14.13
N GLN A 103 2.54 4.54 13.91
CA GLN A 103 1.42 3.86 14.56
C GLN A 103 1.34 2.37 14.16
N MET A 104 1.57 2.06 12.88
CA MET A 104 1.61 0.69 12.38
C MET A 104 2.79 -0.08 12.96
N ILE A 105 3.99 0.49 12.98
CA ILE A 105 5.17 -0.11 13.64
C ILE A 105 4.90 -0.34 15.12
N GLY A 106 4.22 0.60 15.79
CA GLY A 106 3.83 0.51 17.18
C GLY A 106 2.99 -0.72 17.56
N ARG A 107 2.36 -1.38 16.59
CA ARG A 107 1.65 -2.65 16.82
C ARG A 107 2.60 -3.80 17.19
N GLY A 108 3.82 -3.78 16.70
CA GLY A 108 4.84 -4.78 17.02
C GLY A 108 5.60 -4.50 18.31
N THR A 109 5.61 -3.26 18.81
CA THR A 109 6.48 -2.87 19.94
C THR A 109 5.96 -3.26 21.32
N ARG A 110 4.71 -3.74 21.42
CA ARG A 110 4.12 -4.16 22.69
C ARG A 110 4.84 -5.34 23.28
N LYS A 111 5.11 -5.28 24.59
CA LYS A 111 5.70 -6.40 25.34
C LYS A 111 4.65 -7.49 25.55
N CYS A 112 5.09 -8.72 25.53
CA CYS A 112 4.25 -9.89 25.83
C CYS A 112 5.14 -10.91 26.53
N ASP A 113 4.86 -11.18 27.80
CA ASP A 113 5.62 -12.09 28.61
C ASP A 113 5.27 -13.56 28.25
N GLY A 114 6.27 -14.42 28.22
CA GLY A 114 6.09 -15.85 27.97
C GLY A 114 5.54 -16.25 26.60
N LEU A 115 5.58 -15.36 25.59
CA LEU A 115 4.93 -15.57 24.30
C LEU A 115 5.65 -16.61 23.43
N ILE A 116 6.97 -16.64 23.48
CA ILE A 116 7.78 -17.51 22.62
C ILE A 116 8.31 -18.68 23.45
N ASP A 117 7.54 -19.76 23.51
CA ASP A 117 7.90 -21.00 24.20
C ASP A 117 8.26 -20.79 25.69
N GLY A 118 7.58 -19.85 26.36
CA GLY A 118 7.82 -19.47 27.74
C GLY A 118 8.80 -18.31 27.90
N ASP A 119 9.47 -17.88 26.85
CA ASP A 119 10.30 -16.68 26.83
C ASP A 119 9.48 -15.42 26.49
N ASP A 120 9.92 -14.28 27.00
CA ASP A 120 9.31 -13.00 26.71
C ASP A 120 9.61 -12.55 25.28
N LYS A 121 8.65 -11.85 24.68
CA LYS A 121 8.83 -11.18 23.40
C LYS A 121 9.94 -10.11 23.52
N LYS A 122 11.09 -10.34 22.89
CA LYS A 122 12.26 -9.44 22.89
C LYS A 122 12.29 -8.52 21.67
N TYR A 123 11.73 -8.95 20.54
CA TYR A 123 11.71 -8.23 19.26
C TYR A 123 10.54 -8.69 18.43
N PHE A 124 10.31 -7.99 17.34
CA PHE A 124 9.34 -8.33 16.31
C PHE A 124 9.99 -8.10 14.94
N VAL A 125 9.40 -8.69 13.90
CA VAL A 125 9.91 -8.59 12.53
C VAL A 125 9.00 -7.71 11.70
N ILE A 126 9.60 -6.87 10.86
CA ILE A 126 8.91 -6.10 9.84
C ILE A 126 9.35 -6.61 8.47
N ILE A 127 8.37 -6.93 7.63
CA ILE A 127 8.57 -7.26 6.21
C ILE A 127 7.96 -6.12 5.42
N ASP A 128 8.80 -5.32 4.77
CA ASP A 128 8.36 -4.16 3.99
C ASP A 128 8.44 -4.47 2.49
N ALA A 129 7.32 -4.89 1.92
CA ALA A 129 7.21 -5.18 0.49
C ALA A 129 7.07 -3.93 -0.38
N CYS A 130 6.80 -2.76 0.23
CA CYS A 130 6.56 -1.50 -0.49
C CYS A 130 7.68 -0.47 -0.32
N ARG A 131 8.80 -0.85 0.33
CA ARG A 131 9.96 0.02 0.55
C ARG A 131 9.61 1.31 1.31
N ASN A 132 8.73 1.21 2.30
CA ASN A 132 8.33 2.37 3.10
C ASN A 132 9.51 2.95 3.91
N PHE A 133 10.44 2.09 4.37
CA PHE A 133 11.63 2.56 5.08
C PHE A 133 12.50 3.43 4.18
N ASP A 134 12.73 3.04 2.91
CA ASP A 134 13.48 3.85 1.95
C ASP A 134 12.78 5.19 1.69
N PHE A 135 11.44 5.17 1.60
CA PHE A 135 10.66 6.39 1.44
C PHE A 135 10.85 7.35 2.64
N PHE A 136 10.79 6.85 3.89
CA PHE A 136 10.95 7.70 5.07
C PHE A 136 12.41 8.07 5.34
N GLU A 137 13.39 7.35 4.83
CA GLU A 137 14.79 7.77 4.83
C GLU A 137 14.98 9.02 3.96
N GLU A 138 14.36 9.06 2.76
CA GLU A 138 14.37 10.23 1.87
C GLU A 138 13.44 11.37 2.37
N ASN A 139 12.34 11.03 3.05
CA ASN A 139 11.28 11.95 3.50
C ASN A 139 10.99 11.77 5.00
N PRO A 140 11.88 12.25 5.93
CA PRO A 140 11.77 11.96 7.36
C PRO A 140 10.47 12.42 8.03
N HIS A 141 9.79 13.41 7.45
CA HIS A 141 8.51 13.94 7.95
C HIS A 141 7.29 13.36 7.22
N GLY A 142 7.51 12.46 6.24
CA GLY A 142 6.44 11.96 5.40
C GLY A 142 5.80 13.04 4.54
N LEU A 143 4.61 12.71 4.02
CA LEU A 143 3.76 13.64 3.30
C LEU A 143 2.51 13.91 4.16
N ASP A 144 2.70 14.32 5.40
CA ASP A 144 1.61 14.67 6.32
C ASP A 144 1.00 16.02 5.91
N GLY A 145 -0.14 15.96 5.34
CA GLY A 145 -0.94 17.07 4.87
C GLY A 145 -1.79 16.59 3.70
N LYS A 146 -2.95 17.19 3.51
CA LYS A 146 -3.64 17.07 2.22
C LYS A 146 -2.57 17.30 1.18
N LEU A 147 -2.25 16.30 0.35
CA LEU A 147 -1.50 16.54 -0.86
C LEU A 147 -2.15 17.77 -1.49
N GLN A 148 -1.59 18.95 -1.23
CA GLN A 148 -2.00 20.13 -1.98
C GLN A 148 -1.55 19.78 -3.37
N ILE A 149 -2.55 19.33 -4.16
CA ILE A 149 -2.35 19.06 -5.57
C ILE A 149 -1.67 20.30 -6.10
N SER A 150 -0.38 20.20 -6.40
CA SER A 150 0.42 21.34 -6.80
C SER A 150 -0.25 22.04 -7.98
N LEU A 151 -0.05 23.32 -8.13
CA LEU A 151 -0.58 24.05 -9.28
C LEU A 151 -0.10 23.40 -10.60
N GLU A 152 1.12 22.89 -10.60
CA GLU A 152 1.69 22.16 -11.76
C GLU A 152 0.91 20.88 -12.07
N HIS A 153 0.59 20.06 -11.06
CA HIS A 153 -0.21 18.86 -11.25
C HIS A 153 -1.62 19.21 -11.76
N ARG A 154 -2.28 20.20 -11.14
CA ARG A 154 -3.61 20.66 -11.60
C ARG A 154 -3.56 21.14 -13.05
N THR A 155 -2.52 21.90 -13.40
CA THR A 155 -2.33 22.40 -14.77
C THR A 155 -2.09 21.24 -15.74
N PHE A 156 -1.30 20.25 -15.36
CA PHE A 156 -1.04 19.05 -16.16
C PHE A 156 -2.35 18.30 -16.46
N VAL A 157 -3.16 17.99 -15.42
CA VAL A 157 -4.44 17.28 -15.59
C VAL A 157 -5.42 18.09 -16.43
N ILE A 158 -5.53 19.42 -16.22
CA ILE A 158 -6.42 20.27 -17.02
C ILE A 158 -5.98 20.30 -18.49
N ARG A 159 -4.68 20.41 -18.78
CA ARG A 159 -4.15 20.35 -20.14
C ARG A 159 -4.44 19.02 -20.83
N ALA A 160 -4.26 17.90 -20.11
CA ALA A 160 -4.57 16.56 -20.63
C ALA A 160 -6.09 16.42 -20.96
N LYS A 161 -6.97 16.90 -20.07
CA LYS A 161 -8.43 16.92 -20.32
C LYS A 161 -8.82 17.81 -21.50
N LEU A 162 -8.20 18.98 -21.62
CA LEU A 162 -8.47 19.89 -22.75
C LEU A 162 -7.98 19.26 -24.06
N LEU A 163 -6.79 18.68 -24.08
CA LEU A 163 -6.27 17.98 -25.25
C LEU A 163 -7.23 16.88 -25.71
N LYS A 164 -7.73 16.05 -24.79
CA LYS A 164 -8.74 15.02 -25.11
C LYS A 164 -10.00 15.60 -25.70
N ALA A 165 -10.52 16.70 -25.13
CA ALA A 165 -11.73 17.35 -25.63
C ALA A 165 -11.56 17.93 -27.05
N LEU A 166 -10.38 18.48 -27.35
CA LEU A 166 -10.05 19.04 -28.66
C LEU A 166 -9.86 17.96 -29.72
N THR A 167 -9.17 16.87 -29.39
CA THR A 167 -8.93 15.75 -30.31
C THR A 167 -10.20 14.93 -30.58
N GLY A 168 -11.08 14.78 -29.57
CA GLY A 168 -12.34 14.04 -29.69
C GLY A 168 -13.41 14.73 -30.55
N ASN A 169 -13.36 16.05 -30.70
CA ASN A 169 -14.37 16.83 -31.43
C ASN A 169 -14.01 17.12 -32.91
N GLY A 170 -12.88 16.60 -33.41
CA GLY A 170 -12.46 16.81 -34.79
C GLY A 170 -12.21 18.26 -35.21
N ASN A 171 -11.91 19.14 -34.26
CA ASN A 171 -11.73 20.56 -34.49
C ASN A 171 -10.28 20.83 -34.99
N PHE A 172 -10.13 20.87 -36.31
CA PHE A 172 -8.83 20.99 -36.99
C PHE A 172 -8.12 22.35 -36.79
N ASP A 173 -8.82 23.40 -36.39
CA ASP A 173 -8.25 24.74 -36.15
C ASP A 173 -7.32 24.83 -34.92
N SER A 174 -7.27 23.77 -34.10
CA SER A 174 -6.46 23.72 -32.88
C SER A 174 -5.29 22.75 -32.95
N LYS A 175 -4.89 22.29 -34.14
CA LYS A 175 -3.84 21.28 -34.30
C LYS A 175 -2.48 21.76 -33.73
N GLU A 176 -2.08 22.99 -34.04
CA GLU A 176 -0.83 23.57 -33.52
C GLU A 176 -0.81 23.62 -31.99
N TYR A 177 -1.93 24.05 -31.40
CA TYR A 177 -2.11 24.05 -29.93
C TYR A 177 -2.07 22.64 -29.32
N CYS A 178 -2.67 21.66 -29.99
CA CYS A 178 -2.62 20.27 -29.56
C CYS A 178 -1.20 19.73 -29.58
N ASP A 179 -0.43 19.97 -30.67
CA ASP A 179 0.96 19.55 -30.81
C ASP A 179 1.87 20.21 -29.75
N GLU A 180 1.70 21.48 -29.48
CA GLU A 180 2.41 22.19 -28.42
C GLU A 180 2.05 21.64 -27.03
N THR A 181 0.78 21.34 -26.79
CA THR A 181 0.32 20.78 -25.52
C THR A 181 0.88 19.38 -25.28
N VAL A 182 0.91 18.52 -26.31
CA VAL A 182 1.53 17.19 -26.24
C VAL A 182 2.99 17.32 -25.87
N LYS A 183 3.76 18.18 -26.54
CA LYS A 183 5.19 18.43 -26.23
C LYS A 183 5.37 18.93 -24.80
N ALA A 184 4.50 19.83 -24.33
CA ALA A 184 4.59 20.36 -22.97
C ALA A 184 4.29 19.28 -21.91
N LEU A 185 3.28 18.42 -22.12
CA LEU A 185 2.96 17.33 -21.21
C LEU A 185 4.09 16.29 -21.18
N THR A 186 4.55 15.84 -22.34
CA THR A 186 5.65 14.88 -22.46
C THR A 186 6.95 15.42 -21.87
N GLY A 187 7.24 16.69 -22.11
CA GLY A 187 8.40 17.37 -21.52
C GLY A 187 8.38 17.32 -20.00
N LYS A 188 7.23 17.60 -19.38
CA LYS A 188 7.09 17.52 -17.92
C LYS A 188 7.30 16.12 -17.37
N VAL A 189 6.85 15.08 -18.07
CA VAL A 189 7.12 13.69 -17.65
C VAL A 189 8.61 13.34 -17.78
N ARG A 190 9.27 13.81 -18.83
CA ARG A 190 10.73 13.60 -19.05
C ARG A 190 11.61 14.33 -18.03
N GLU A 191 11.13 15.45 -17.47
CA GLU A 191 11.82 16.20 -16.41
C GLU A 191 11.81 15.51 -15.05
N ILE A 192 10.98 14.45 -14.84
CA ILE A 192 10.88 13.75 -13.57
C ILE A 192 12.23 13.10 -13.24
N ASN A 193 12.77 13.42 -12.06
CA ASN A 193 13.97 12.77 -11.56
C ASN A 193 13.66 11.29 -11.23
N GLN A 194 14.16 10.38 -12.07
CA GLN A 194 13.90 8.94 -11.97
C GLN A 194 14.63 8.26 -10.81
N GLU A 195 15.55 8.95 -10.14
CA GLU A 195 16.29 8.41 -8.99
C GLU A 195 15.49 8.51 -7.68
N THR A 196 14.45 9.34 -7.62
CA THR A 196 13.60 9.45 -6.42
C THR A 196 12.83 8.17 -6.17
N PHE A 197 12.52 7.90 -4.90
CA PHE A 197 11.72 6.74 -4.50
C PHE A 197 10.39 6.65 -5.26
N MET A 198 9.65 7.77 -5.34
CA MET A 198 8.35 7.82 -6.03
C MET A 198 8.49 7.52 -7.52
N ALA A 199 9.52 8.04 -8.18
CA ALA A 199 9.77 7.77 -9.59
C ALA A 199 10.16 6.29 -9.81
N LYS A 200 11.00 5.72 -8.95
CA LYS A 200 11.41 4.30 -9.03
C LYS A 200 10.21 3.34 -8.95
N THR A 201 9.20 3.65 -8.15
CA THR A 201 7.98 2.84 -8.05
C THR A 201 7.08 2.96 -9.28
N HIS A 202 7.23 4.02 -10.09
CA HIS A 202 6.40 4.33 -11.25
C HIS A 202 7.17 4.41 -12.59
N LEU A 203 8.37 3.81 -12.67
CA LEU A 203 9.22 3.87 -13.88
C LEU A 203 8.50 3.40 -15.15
N GLY A 204 7.64 2.37 -15.04
CA GLY A 204 6.85 1.90 -16.17
C GLY A 204 5.90 2.96 -16.71
N ALA A 205 5.22 3.70 -15.84
CA ALA A 205 4.35 4.81 -16.20
C ALA A 205 5.14 5.98 -16.79
N ILE A 206 6.25 6.36 -16.14
CA ILE A 206 7.12 7.45 -16.63
C ILE A 206 7.60 7.16 -18.05
N ARG A 207 8.08 5.94 -18.33
CA ARG A 207 8.51 5.53 -19.68
C ARG A 207 7.37 5.58 -20.68
N LYS A 208 6.20 5.05 -20.31
CA LYS A 208 4.99 5.05 -21.15
C LYS A 208 4.57 6.47 -21.53
N TYR A 209 4.45 7.37 -20.57
CA TYR A 209 3.98 8.75 -20.80
C TYR A 209 5.11 9.73 -21.24
N SER A 210 6.33 9.24 -21.39
CA SER A 210 7.41 9.97 -22.08
C SER A 210 7.32 9.90 -23.61
N ASP A 211 6.42 9.07 -24.16
CA ASP A 211 6.14 8.95 -25.59
C ASP A 211 4.99 9.89 -25.98
N GLU A 212 5.22 10.75 -26.97
CA GLU A 212 4.23 11.72 -27.47
C GLU A 212 3.00 11.03 -28.06
N ASN A 213 3.15 9.84 -28.64
CA ASN A 213 2.05 9.10 -29.25
C ASN A 213 0.97 8.70 -28.24
N ILE A 214 1.29 8.52 -26.97
CA ILE A 214 0.33 8.20 -25.91
C ILE A 214 -0.71 9.32 -25.74
N PHE A 215 -0.30 10.57 -25.94
CA PHE A 215 -1.20 11.73 -25.79
C PHE A 215 -2.07 11.99 -27.04
N THR A 216 -1.88 11.25 -28.13
CA THR A 216 -2.75 11.34 -29.31
C THR A 216 -4.02 10.49 -29.17
N GLU A 217 -4.02 9.48 -28.28
CA GLU A 217 -5.13 8.56 -28.01
C GLU A 217 -5.50 8.53 -26.50
N LEU A 218 -5.82 9.72 -25.95
CA LEU A 218 -6.17 9.83 -24.54
C LEU A 218 -7.54 9.19 -24.24
N THR A 219 -7.53 8.15 -23.40
CA THR A 219 -8.73 7.54 -22.81
C THR A 219 -8.99 8.10 -21.41
N ASP A 220 -10.20 7.87 -20.84
CA ASP A 220 -10.52 8.30 -19.48
C ASP A 220 -9.62 7.61 -18.44
N GLU A 221 -9.24 6.35 -18.67
CA GLU A 221 -8.32 5.58 -17.83
C GLU A 221 -6.89 6.18 -17.74
N ILE A 222 -6.52 7.02 -18.73
CA ILE A 222 -5.21 7.67 -18.76
C ILE A 222 -5.23 8.98 -17.96
N ILE A 223 -6.41 9.56 -17.76
CA ILE A 223 -6.58 10.88 -17.13
C ILE A 223 -6.94 10.76 -15.63
N GLU A 224 -7.49 9.63 -15.18
CA GLU A 224 -7.73 9.28 -13.78
C GLU A 224 -6.47 8.77 -13.08
#